data_3a7b25ce5c74505879ebb6d192ce4749
#
_entry.id   3a7b25ce5c74505879ebb6d192ce4749
#
_cell.length_a   1.000
_cell.length_b   1.000
_cell.length_c   1.000
_cell.angle_alpha   90.00
_cell.angle_beta   90.00
_cell.angle_gamma   90.00
#
_symmetry.space_group_name_H-M   'P 1'
#
loop_
_entity.id
_entity.type
_entity.pdbx_description
1 polymer ?
#
loop_
_entity_poly.entity_id
_entity_poly.type
_entity_poly.pdbx_seq_one_letter_code
_entity_poly.pdbx_strand_id
1 'polypeptide(L)'
;MEIDRSRVAAQVNRADYSRSILEQIDERYDLLVLDWGLERPDARGILDAFRQNAPETQILVIAGDVPPDDPVDRGADELLTGPFSDEALHSTIERLLLQKEYEAVMDEFFRLSTERALLESELQSGLDVANEYQSVVSELYDYRERAASIRDELSADEFNQALRQLLDK
;
A
#
# COMPACT_ATOMS: atom_id res chain seq x y z
N MET A 1 8.51 -16.96 -0.89
CA MET A 1 7.41 -16.84 -1.89
C MET A 1 7.74 -15.62 -2.74
N GLU A 2 8.23 -15.86 -3.95
CA GLU A 2 8.64 -14.80 -4.88
C GLU A 2 7.39 -14.11 -5.38
N ILE A 3 7.21 -12.82 -5.06
CA ILE A 3 6.12 -12.03 -5.63
C ILE A 3 6.45 -11.83 -7.09
N ASP A 4 5.66 -12.47 -7.93
CA ASP A 4 5.73 -12.32 -9.38
C ASP A 4 5.38 -10.86 -9.75
N ARG A 5 6.41 -10.05 -9.94
CA ARG A 5 6.33 -8.64 -10.39
C ARG A 5 5.68 -8.48 -11.77
N SER A 6 5.35 -9.59 -12.46
CA SER A 6 4.67 -9.58 -13.75
C SER A 6 3.14 -9.38 -13.65
N ARG A 7 2.58 -9.24 -12.44
CA ARG A 7 1.15 -9.01 -12.21
C ARG A 7 0.78 -7.56 -11.90
N VAL A 8 1.41 -6.59 -12.51
CA VAL A 8 0.71 -5.34 -12.78
C VAL A 8 -0.28 -5.62 -13.91
N ALA A 9 -1.33 -6.35 -13.61
CA ALA A 9 -2.48 -6.43 -14.50
C ALA A 9 -3.21 -5.09 -14.38
N ALA A 10 -2.71 -4.08 -15.10
CA ALA A 10 -3.45 -2.89 -15.39
C ALA A 10 -4.65 -3.31 -16.23
N GLN A 11 -5.71 -3.80 -15.62
CA GLN A 11 -7.02 -3.84 -16.24
C GLN A 11 -7.50 -2.39 -16.30
N VAL A 12 -7.07 -1.68 -17.36
CA VAL A 12 -7.68 -0.42 -17.75
C VAL A 12 -9.08 -0.73 -18.26
N ASN A 13 -10.00 -0.94 -17.34
CA ASN A 13 -11.41 -0.92 -17.67
C ASN A 13 -11.77 0.56 -17.87
N ARG A 14 -11.85 0.97 -19.13
CA ARG A 14 -12.77 2.04 -19.50
C ARG A 14 -14.18 1.49 -19.29
N ALA A 15 -14.61 1.42 -18.03
CA ALA A 15 -15.94 0.98 -17.70
C ALA A 15 -16.94 2.04 -18.16
N ASP A 16 -17.93 1.62 -18.94
CA ASP A 16 -19.22 2.30 -19.00
C ASP A 16 -19.82 2.31 -17.58
N TYR A 17 -19.57 3.23 -16.92
CA TYR A 17 -19.88 4.31 -16.00
C TYR A 17 -21.11 4.08 -15.13
N SER A 18 -20.90 4.01 -13.91
CA SER A 18 -21.45 4.57 -12.68
C SER A 18 -21.94 3.58 -11.62
N ARG A 19 -22.52 2.46 -11.91
CA ARG A 19 -22.82 1.45 -10.88
C ARG A 19 -21.75 0.37 -10.76
N SER A 20 -21.11 0.01 -11.86
CA SER A 20 -20.19 -1.11 -11.89
C SER A 20 -18.87 -0.86 -11.15
N ILE A 21 -18.37 0.38 -11.08
CA ILE A 21 -17.14 0.68 -10.35
C ILE A 21 -17.37 0.57 -8.85
N LEU A 22 -18.44 1.16 -8.33
CA LEU A 22 -18.77 1.12 -6.90
C LEU A 22 -19.12 -0.28 -6.42
N GLU A 23 -19.68 -1.13 -7.29
CA GLU A 23 -19.94 -2.56 -7.01
C GLU A 23 -18.68 -3.44 -7.11
N GLN A 24 -17.61 -2.93 -7.72
CA GLN A 24 -16.32 -3.62 -7.88
C GLN A 24 -15.25 -3.13 -6.89
N ILE A 25 -15.58 -2.17 -6.03
CA ILE A 25 -14.67 -1.77 -4.95
C ILE A 25 -14.47 -2.98 -4.05
N ASP A 26 -13.25 -3.47 -4.02
CA ASP A 26 -12.86 -4.67 -3.32
C ASP A 26 -11.43 -4.48 -2.80
N GLU A 27 -11.13 -5.01 -1.64
CA GLU A 27 -9.79 -5.04 -1.03
C GLU A 27 -8.74 -5.80 -1.85
N ARG A 28 -9.15 -6.40 -2.98
CA ARG A 28 -8.24 -7.10 -3.91
C ARG A 28 -7.39 -6.16 -4.77
N TYR A 29 -7.71 -4.87 -4.79
CA TYR A 29 -6.94 -3.89 -5.56
C TYR A 29 -5.82 -3.32 -4.70
N ASP A 30 -4.60 -3.42 -5.19
CA ASP A 30 -3.43 -2.83 -4.55
C ASP A 30 -3.31 -1.34 -4.85
N LEU A 31 -3.76 -0.93 -6.04
CA LEU A 31 -3.69 0.45 -6.51
C LEU A 31 -4.90 0.80 -7.38
N LEU A 32 -5.45 1.99 -7.15
CA LEU A 32 -6.39 2.69 -8.03
C LEU A 32 -5.66 3.86 -8.69
N VAL A 33 -5.74 3.96 -10.03
CA VAL A 33 -5.36 5.18 -10.77
C VAL A 33 -6.64 5.88 -11.19
N LEU A 34 -6.87 7.09 -10.67
CA LEU A 34 -8.11 7.84 -10.84
C LEU A 34 -7.86 9.14 -11.61
N ASP A 35 -8.51 9.29 -12.75
CA ASP A 35 -8.51 10.58 -13.48
C ASP A 35 -9.45 11.57 -12.79
N TRP A 36 -8.88 12.68 -12.30
CA TRP A 36 -9.62 13.73 -11.60
C TRP A 36 -10.58 14.52 -12.51
N GLY A 37 -10.34 14.47 -13.81
CA GLY A 37 -11.20 15.08 -14.83
C GLY A 37 -12.47 14.29 -15.14
N LEU A 38 -12.70 13.13 -14.52
CA LEU A 38 -13.93 12.37 -14.69
C LEU A 38 -15.14 13.15 -14.21
N GLU A 39 -16.10 13.36 -15.11
CA GLU A 39 -17.37 14.04 -14.78
C GLU A 39 -18.46 13.06 -14.31
N ARG A 40 -18.41 11.79 -14.77
CA ARG A 40 -19.40 10.77 -14.46
C ARG A 40 -18.83 9.34 -14.51
N PRO A 41 -18.78 8.60 -13.39
CA PRO A 41 -19.07 9.09 -12.03
C PRO A 41 -18.07 10.16 -11.60
N ASP A 42 -18.47 11.03 -10.65
CA ASP A 42 -17.59 12.05 -10.11
C ASP A 42 -16.36 11.39 -9.45
N ALA A 43 -15.17 11.82 -9.83
CA ALA A 43 -13.90 11.31 -9.30
C ALA A 43 -13.85 11.39 -7.77
N ARG A 44 -14.42 12.47 -7.19
CA ARG A 44 -14.50 12.63 -5.74
C ARG A 44 -15.33 11.54 -5.06
N GLY A 45 -16.50 11.22 -5.64
CA GLY A 45 -17.36 10.15 -5.13
C GLY A 45 -16.70 8.77 -5.21
N ILE A 46 -15.87 8.52 -6.24
CA ILE A 46 -15.09 7.28 -6.36
C ILE A 46 -14.02 7.23 -5.26
N LEU A 47 -13.26 8.32 -5.07
CA LEU A 47 -12.24 8.43 -4.03
C LEU A 47 -12.84 8.16 -2.64
N ASP A 48 -13.91 8.88 -2.30
CA ASP A 48 -14.59 8.73 -1.02
C ASP A 48 -15.09 7.30 -0.79
N ALA A 49 -15.63 6.65 -1.85
CA ALA A 49 -16.11 5.27 -1.78
C ALA A 49 -14.97 4.26 -1.59
N PHE A 50 -13.82 4.44 -2.25
CA PHE A 50 -12.64 3.59 -2.04
C PHE A 50 -12.11 3.73 -0.62
N ARG A 51 -11.99 4.93 -0.08
CA ARG A 51 -11.54 5.15 1.30
C ARG A 51 -12.47 4.54 2.34
N GLN A 52 -13.77 4.45 2.06
CA GLN A 52 -14.75 3.83 2.96
C GLN A 52 -14.78 2.31 2.87
N ASN A 53 -14.56 1.71 1.70
CA ASN A 53 -14.79 0.28 1.47
C ASN A 53 -13.51 -0.53 1.21
N ALA A 54 -12.40 0.13 0.84
CA ALA A 54 -11.09 -0.47 0.60
C ALA A 54 -9.98 0.51 1.06
N PRO A 55 -9.89 0.80 2.37
CA PRO A 55 -8.99 1.82 2.92
C PRO A 55 -7.51 1.55 2.61
N GLU A 56 -7.13 0.28 2.49
CA GLU A 56 -5.74 -0.15 2.22
C GLU A 56 -5.33 -0.07 0.74
N THR A 57 -6.26 0.28 -0.16
CA THR A 57 -5.94 0.48 -1.58
C THR A 57 -5.19 1.79 -1.76
N GLN A 58 -4.00 1.75 -2.36
CA GLN A 58 -3.30 2.98 -2.75
C GLN A 58 -4.08 3.72 -3.84
N ILE A 59 -4.20 5.04 -3.76
CA ILE A 59 -4.94 5.85 -4.73
C ILE A 59 -4.03 6.91 -5.32
N LEU A 60 -3.66 6.72 -6.60
CA LEU A 60 -2.99 7.72 -7.42
C LEU A 60 -4.04 8.51 -8.20
N VAL A 61 -4.12 9.80 -7.95
CA VAL A 61 -4.92 10.71 -8.78
C VAL A 61 -4.06 11.28 -9.88
N ILE A 62 -4.59 11.26 -11.12
CA ILE A 62 -3.98 11.96 -12.26
C ILE A 62 -4.88 13.13 -12.67
N ALA A 63 -4.28 14.28 -12.98
CA ALA A 63 -5.00 15.47 -13.41
C ALA A 63 -4.23 16.21 -14.51
N GLY A 64 -4.94 16.82 -15.46
CA GLY A 64 -4.33 17.61 -16.53
C GLY A 64 -3.66 18.89 -16.00
N ASP A 65 -4.29 19.53 -15.02
CA ASP A 65 -3.81 20.74 -14.33
C ASP A 65 -3.94 20.55 -12.82
N VAL A 66 -3.25 21.37 -12.03
CA VAL A 66 -3.37 21.35 -10.56
C VAL A 66 -4.83 21.67 -10.17
N PRO A 67 -5.53 20.72 -9.53
CA PRO A 67 -6.91 20.94 -9.14
C PRO A 67 -7.01 22.00 -8.00
N PRO A 68 -8.13 22.75 -7.94
CA PRO A 68 -8.30 23.77 -6.91
C PRO A 68 -8.50 23.19 -5.50
N ASP A 69 -8.97 21.96 -5.41
CA ASP A 69 -9.06 21.15 -4.19
C ASP A 69 -8.07 20.00 -4.32
N ASP A 70 -7.15 19.89 -3.36
CA ASP A 70 -6.11 18.86 -3.38
C ASP A 70 -6.73 17.48 -3.11
N PRO A 71 -6.60 16.52 -4.03
CA PRO A 71 -7.08 15.15 -3.79
C PRO A 71 -6.39 14.45 -2.61
N VAL A 72 -5.15 14.84 -2.27
CA VAL A 72 -4.41 14.27 -1.13
C VAL A 72 -5.07 14.66 0.19
N ASP A 73 -5.56 15.91 0.32
CA ASP A 73 -6.34 16.35 1.49
C ASP A 73 -7.65 15.57 1.65
N ARG A 74 -8.12 14.90 0.59
CA ARG A 74 -9.31 14.03 0.59
C ARG A 74 -8.99 12.54 0.75
N GLY A 75 -7.73 12.20 0.90
CA GLY A 75 -7.28 10.85 1.14
C GLY A 75 -6.70 10.13 -0.08
N ALA A 76 -6.37 10.79 -1.18
CA ALA A 76 -5.48 10.20 -2.19
C ALA A 76 -4.06 10.10 -1.61
N ASP A 77 -3.33 9.06 -2.02
CA ASP A 77 -1.94 8.88 -1.57
C ASP A 77 -0.97 9.73 -2.38
N GLU A 78 -1.33 10.01 -3.63
CA GLU A 78 -0.50 10.80 -4.54
C GLU A 78 -1.34 11.53 -5.58
N LEU A 79 -0.84 12.71 -6.01
CA LEU A 79 -1.36 13.47 -7.15
C LEU A 79 -0.26 13.65 -8.20
N LEU A 80 -0.50 13.14 -9.41
CA LEU A 80 0.37 13.37 -10.57
C LEU A 80 -0.31 14.36 -11.53
N THR A 81 0.30 15.54 -11.70
CA THR A 81 -0.25 16.59 -12.58
C THR A 81 0.46 16.62 -13.92
N GLY A 82 -0.34 16.85 -14.99
CA GLY A 82 0.17 16.93 -16.36
C GLY A 82 0.94 18.23 -16.65
N PRO A 83 1.74 18.25 -17.75
CA PRO A 83 2.03 17.10 -18.57
C PRO A 83 3.04 16.14 -17.90
N PHE A 84 2.79 14.85 -17.90
CA PHE A 84 3.71 13.83 -17.39
C PHE A 84 4.01 12.79 -18.48
N SER A 85 5.17 12.14 -18.39
CA SER A 85 5.56 11.05 -19.27
C SER A 85 5.04 9.70 -18.77
N ASP A 86 4.99 8.71 -19.65
CA ASP A 86 4.67 7.33 -19.28
C ASP A 86 5.65 6.79 -18.23
N GLU A 87 6.92 7.19 -18.32
CA GLU A 87 7.95 6.82 -17.34
C GLU A 87 7.67 7.41 -15.95
N ALA A 88 7.22 8.68 -15.87
CA ALA A 88 6.83 9.31 -14.62
C ALA A 88 5.62 8.61 -14.00
N LEU A 89 4.62 8.24 -14.80
CA LEU A 89 3.47 7.47 -14.32
C LEU A 89 3.90 6.10 -13.80
N HIS A 90 4.72 5.35 -14.54
CA HIS A 90 5.21 4.03 -14.12
C HIS A 90 6.02 4.10 -12.82
N SER A 91 6.97 5.05 -12.72
CA SER A 91 7.78 5.19 -11.51
C SER A 91 6.93 5.56 -10.28
N THR A 92 5.91 6.40 -10.46
CA THR A 92 4.97 6.73 -9.37
C THR A 92 4.17 5.50 -8.93
N ILE A 93 3.68 4.69 -9.87
CA ILE A 93 2.97 3.44 -9.58
C ILE A 93 3.88 2.45 -8.84
N GLU A 94 5.09 2.22 -9.35
CA GLU A 94 6.07 1.30 -8.72
C GLU A 94 6.39 1.73 -7.29
N ARG A 95 6.59 3.02 -7.07
CA ARG A 95 6.85 3.58 -5.76
C ARG A 95 5.70 3.36 -4.78
N LEU A 96 4.46 3.66 -5.18
CA LEU A 96 3.29 3.45 -4.33
C LEU A 96 3.10 1.98 -3.96
N LEU A 97 3.33 1.06 -4.90
CA LEU A 97 3.25 -0.38 -4.63
C LEU A 97 4.37 -0.85 -3.68
N LEU A 98 5.59 -0.32 -3.82
CA LEU A 98 6.69 -0.61 -2.89
C LEU A 98 6.42 -0.06 -1.49
N GLN A 99 5.85 1.13 -1.36
CA GLN A 99 5.44 1.69 -0.07
C GLN A 99 4.41 0.80 0.61
N LYS A 100 3.37 0.38 -0.11
CA LYS A 100 2.36 -0.55 0.42
C LYS A 100 2.98 -1.88 0.84
N GLU A 101 3.89 -2.44 0.04
CA GLU A 101 4.59 -3.67 0.39
C GLU A 101 5.43 -3.49 1.66
N TYR A 102 6.11 -2.36 1.79
CA TYR A 102 6.90 -2.04 2.99
C TYR A 102 6.02 -1.96 4.24
N GLU A 103 4.86 -1.28 4.16
CA GLU A 103 3.90 -1.19 5.26
C GLU A 103 3.43 -2.58 5.70
N ALA A 104 3.00 -3.42 4.77
CA ALA A 104 2.54 -4.78 5.07
C ALA A 104 3.64 -5.65 5.72
N VAL A 105 4.88 -5.50 5.26
CA VAL A 105 6.04 -6.20 5.84
C VAL A 105 6.31 -5.73 7.26
N MET A 106 6.21 -4.42 7.52
CA MET A 106 6.45 -3.86 8.84
C MET A 106 5.33 -4.19 9.83
N ASP A 107 4.07 -4.18 9.42
CA ASP A 107 2.95 -4.57 10.26
C ASP A 107 3.11 -6.02 10.73
N GLU A 108 3.50 -6.93 9.85
CA GLU A 108 3.75 -8.33 10.20
C GLU A 108 5.00 -8.49 11.09
N PHE A 109 6.05 -7.73 10.82
CA PHE A 109 7.24 -7.70 11.68
C PHE A 109 6.90 -7.26 13.12
N PHE A 110 6.06 -6.23 13.29
CA PHE A 110 5.62 -5.79 14.61
C PHE A 110 4.72 -6.81 15.29
N ARG A 111 3.80 -7.46 14.57
CA ARG A 111 2.97 -8.54 15.08
C ARG A 111 3.84 -9.70 15.62
N LEU A 112 4.76 -10.19 14.81
CA LEU A 112 5.69 -11.27 15.18
C LEU A 112 6.63 -10.87 16.33
N SER A 113 7.06 -9.61 16.39
CA SER A 113 7.89 -9.11 17.49
C SER A 113 7.14 -9.15 18.82
N THR A 114 5.86 -8.84 18.83
CA THR A 114 4.98 -8.94 19.99
C THR A 114 4.78 -10.40 20.40
N GLU A 115 4.50 -11.28 19.43
CA GLU A 115 4.35 -12.72 19.67
C GLU A 115 5.63 -13.34 20.24
N ARG A 116 6.80 -12.99 19.70
CA ARG A 116 8.10 -13.43 20.26
C ARG A 116 8.25 -13.05 21.74
N ALA A 117 7.89 -11.80 22.10
CA ALA A 117 8.02 -11.34 23.49
C ALA A 117 7.09 -12.12 24.43
N LEU A 118 5.89 -12.49 24.00
CA LEU A 118 4.97 -13.35 24.75
C LEU A 118 5.55 -14.75 24.94
N LEU A 119 5.99 -15.41 23.87
CA LEU A 119 6.58 -16.74 23.90
C LEU A 119 7.86 -16.78 24.77
N GLU A 120 8.67 -15.72 24.76
CA GLU A 120 9.85 -15.59 25.63
C GLU A 120 9.45 -15.59 27.10
N SER A 121 8.38 -14.88 27.47
CA SER A 121 7.84 -14.87 28.83
C SER A 121 7.29 -16.22 29.25
N GLU A 122 6.62 -16.94 28.33
CA GLU A 122 6.10 -18.29 28.56
C GLU A 122 7.21 -19.32 28.77
N LEU A 123 8.27 -19.27 27.97
CA LEU A 123 9.48 -20.09 28.15
C LEU A 123 10.11 -19.86 29.54
N GLN A 124 10.22 -18.61 29.98
CA GLN A 124 10.76 -18.28 31.31
C GLN A 124 9.86 -18.81 32.45
N SER A 125 8.58 -18.97 32.18
CA SER A 125 7.59 -19.55 33.10
C SER A 125 7.58 -21.08 33.07
N GLY A 126 8.41 -21.71 32.23
CA GLY A 126 8.54 -23.17 32.11
C GLY A 126 7.52 -23.85 31.23
N LEU A 127 6.83 -23.12 30.36
CA LEU A 127 5.94 -23.67 29.34
C LEU A 127 6.75 -24.24 28.17
N ASP A 128 6.25 -25.31 27.56
CA ASP A 128 6.91 -25.99 26.43
C ASP A 128 6.48 -25.34 25.09
N VAL A 129 7.01 -24.13 24.81
CA VAL A 129 6.76 -23.35 23.60
C VAL A 129 8.04 -23.08 22.79
N ALA A 130 9.06 -23.91 22.98
CA ALA A 130 10.37 -23.68 22.35
C ALA A 130 10.34 -23.78 20.82
N ASN A 131 9.50 -24.64 20.26
CA ASN A 131 9.36 -24.79 18.81
C ASN A 131 8.67 -23.57 18.21
N GLU A 132 7.58 -23.10 18.85
CA GLU A 132 6.84 -21.90 18.45
C GLU A 132 7.74 -20.67 18.49
N TYR A 133 8.52 -20.52 19.57
CA TYR A 133 9.48 -19.42 19.68
C TYR A 133 10.52 -19.44 18.56
N GLN A 134 11.07 -20.60 18.22
CA GLN A 134 12.04 -20.72 17.13
C GLN A 134 11.42 -20.40 15.76
N SER A 135 10.18 -20.83 15.51
CA SER A 135 9.44 -20.49 14.27
C SER A 135 9.31 -18.99 14.12
N VAL A 136 8.81 -18.31 15.15
CA VAL A 136 8.61 -16.86 15.14
C VAL A 136 9.94 -16.10 14.97
N VAL A 137 11.02 -16.56 15.60
CA VAL A 137 12.35 -15.95 15.41
C VAL A 137 12.85 -16.09 13.98
N SER A 138 12.62 -17.25 13.33
CA SER A 138 12.97 -17.45 11.92
C SER A 138 12.17 -16.55 11.01
N GLU A 139 10.85 -16.44 11.21
CA GLU A 139 9.97 -15.58 10.44
C GLU A 139 10.36 -14.10 10.59
N LEU A 140 10.68 -13.65 11.81
CA LEU A 140 11.17 -12.29 12.05
C LEU A 140 12.45 -11.98 11.26
N TYR A 141 13.34 -12.94 11.14
CA TYR A 141 14.54 -12.77 10.32
C TYR A 141 14.18 -12.55 8.85
N ASP A 142 13.28 -13.36 8.30
CA ASP A 142 12.84 -13.28 6.91
C ASP A 142 12.14 -11.94 6.61
N TYR A 143 11.27 -11.48 7.50
CA TYR A 143 10.61 -10.16 7.36
C TYR A 143 11.58 -9.00 7.46
N ARG A 144 12.58 -9.09 8.35
CA ARG A 144 13.64 -8.09 8.44
C ARG A 144 14.46 -7.97 7.17
N GLU A 145 14.87 -9.10 6.58
CA GLU A 145 15.60 -9.12 5.31
C GLU A 145 14.75 -8.54 4.17
N ARG A 146 13.46 -8.88 4.14
CA ARG A 146 12.52 -8.34 3.16
C ARG A 146 12.34 -6.82 3.30
N ALA A 147 12.16 -6.32 4.51
CA ALA A 147 12.09 -4.88 4.78
C ALA A 147 13.35 -4.15 4.33
N ALA A 148 14.53 -4.73 4.57
CA ALA A 148 15.80 -4.18 4.12
C ALA A 148 15.90 -4.13 2.58
N SER A 149 15.45 -5.18 1.88
CA SER A 149 15.43 -5.22 0.42
C SER A 149 14.53 -4.13 -0.17
N ILE A 150 13.30 -3.98 0.35
CA ILE A 150 12.37 -2.96 -0.13
C ILE A 150 12.93 -1.55 0.14
N ARG A 151 13.49 -1.32 1.34
CA ARG A 151 14.11 -0.04 1.69
C ARG A 151 15.23 0.34 0.70
N ASP A 152 16.05 -0.62 0.30
CA ASP A 152 17.16 -0.38 -0.62
C ASP A 152 16.70 -0.10 -2.07
N GLU A 153 15.46 -0.44 -2.41
CA GLU A 153 14.81 -0.10 -3.68
C GLU A 153 14.14 1.30 -3.64
N LEU A 154 13.80 1.80 -2.45
CA LEU A 154 13.24 3.13 -2.26
C LEU A 154 14.35 4.18 -2.14
N SER A 155 14.14 5.37 -2.69
CA SER A 155 15.00 6.52 -2.39
C SER A 155 14.84 6.96 -0.92
N ALA A 156 15.80 7.74 -0.41
CA ALA A 156 15.74 8.22 0.98
C ALA A 156 14.47 9.04 1.28
N ASP A 157 13.98 9.81 0.31
CA ASP A 157 12.77 10.63 0.48
C ASP A 157 11.51 9.77 0.48
N GLU A 158 11.43 8.78 -0.39
CA GLU A 158 10.32 7.81 -0.47
C GLU A 158 10.25 6.96 0.79
N PHE A 159 11.39 6.50 1.30
CA PHE A 159 11.47 5.78 2.56
C PHE A 159 10.99 6.62 3.76
N ASN A 160 11.38 7.90 3.83
CA ASN A 160 10.90 8.81 4.87
C ASN A 160 9.40 9.05 4.80
N GLN A 161 8.81 9.06 3.59
CA GLN A 161 7.36 9.18 3.40
C GLN A 161 6.65 7.91 3.90
N ALA A 162 7.13 6.72 3.53
CA ALA A 162 6.58 5.45 4.02
C ALA A 162 6.63 5.34 5.55
N LEU A 163 7.73 5.77 6.17
CA LEU A 163 7.85 5.80 7.64
C LEU A 163 6.83 6.72 8.30
N ARG A 164 6.56 7.90 7.73
CA ARG A 164 5.54 8.81 8.28
C ARG A 164 4.16 8.18 8.26
N GLN A 165 3.78 7.56 7.16
CA GLN A 165 2.49 6.86 7.03
C GLN A 165 2.33 5.73 8.04
N LEU A 166 3.42 4.99 8.36
CA LEU A 166 3.41 3.96 9.41
C LEU A 166 3.23 4.53 10.82
N LEU A 167 3.78 5.71 11.10
CA LEU A 167 3.73 6.32 12.43
C LEU A 167 2.42 7.08 12.70
N ASP A 168 1.67 7.42 11.66
CA ASP A 168 0.41 8.15 11.75
C ASP A 168 -0.82 7.21 11.87
N LYS A 169 -0.62 5.87 11.83
CA LYS A 169 -1.64 4.83 12.10
C LYS A 169 -1.79 4.60 13.61
#